data_9d2edd4d8c82942851c86a30213ce72b
#
_entry.id   9d2edd4d8c82942851c86a30213ce72b
#
_cell.length_a   1.000
_cell.length_b   1.000
_cell.length_c   1.000
_cell.angle_alpha   90.00
_cell.angle_beta   90.00
_cell.angle_gamma   90.00
#
_symmetry.space_group_name_H-M   'P 1'
#
loop_
_entity.id
_entity.type
_entity.pdbx_description
1 polymer ?
#
loop_
_entity_poly.entity_id
_entity_poly.type
_entity_poly.pdbx_seq_one_letter_code
_entity_poly.pdbx_strand_id
1 'polypeptide(L)'
;MTPEQFNTFCASLPHSTHVVQWGGAQVWKVGGKLFAAMWDGDAPNAGITFKVTPLAFELLRDQPGLRPAPYLASRGMKWIQRVSAESMNDEELTLYLRQSHELALARLTRAQRQALTSSPAP
;
A
#
# COMPACT_ATOMS: atom_id res chain seq x y z
N MET A 1 7.81 -11.45 -1.32
CA MET A 1 7.25 -10.87 -2.57
C MET A 1 8.32 -10.03 -3.25
N THR A 2 8.60 -10.31 -4.51
CA THR A 2 9.57 -9.52 -5.27
C THR A 2 8.94 -8.21 -5.76
N PRO A 3 9.75 -7.21 -6.16
CA PRO A 3 9.20 -5.98 -6.74
C PRO A 3 8.30 -6.25 -7.95
N GLU A 4 8.65 -7.23 -8.78
CA GLU A 4 7.85 -7.60 -9.94
C GLU A 4 6.49 -8.16 -9.53
N GLN A 5 6.46 -9.05 -8.54
CA GLN A 5 5.22 -9.60 -8.01
C GLN A 5 4.34 -8.53 -7.37
N PHE A 6 4.97 -7.64 -6.60
CA PHE A 6 4.26 -6.51 -5.98
C PHE A 6 3.62 -5.61 -7.03
N ASN A 7 4.40 -5.22 -8.04
CA ASN A 7 3.89 -4.35 -9.10
C ASN A 7 2.79 -5.04 -9.92
N THR A 8 2.95 -6.32 -10.24
CA THR A 8 1.94 -7.07 -10.97
C THR A 8 0.62 -7.12 -10.20
N PHE A 9 0.69 -7.38 -8.90
CA PHE A 9 -0.52 -7.41 -8.08
C PHE A 9 -1.19 -6.04 -8.00
N CYS A 10 -0.43 -4.99 -7.68
CA CYS A 10 -1.00 -3.64 -7.57
C CYS A 10 -1.59 -3.15 -8.90
N ALA A 11 -0.95 -3.50 -10.02
CA ALA A 11 -1.48 -3.16 -11.35
C ALA A 11 -2.83 -3.80 -11.64
N SER A 12 -3.13 -4.93 -11.00
CA SER A 12 -4.41 -5.63 -11.19
C SER A 12 -5.58 -4.94 -10.47
N LEU A 13 -5.29 -4.04 -9.54
CA LEU A 13 -6.33 -3.34 -8.78
C LEU A 13 -6.92 -2.20 -9.62
N PRO A 14 -8.25 -2.00 -9.59
CA PRO A 14 -8.91 -1.03 -10.47
C PRO A 14 -8.37 0.39 -10.33
N HIS A 15 -8.13 1.06 -11.45
CA HIS A 15 -7.73 2.47 -11.53
C HIS A 15 -6.42 2.78 -10.81
N SER A 16 -5.57 1.78 -10.55
CA SER A 16 -4.29 1.99 -9.91
C SER A 16 -3.31 2.63 -10.89
N THR A 17 -2.45 3.51 -10.37
CA THR A 17 -1.38 4.15 -11.12
C THR A 17 -0.05 3.96 -10.42
N HIS A 18 1.02 3.87 -11.18
CA HIS A 18 2.35 3.55 -10.70
C HIS A 18 3.31 4.71 -10.95
N VAL A 19 4.15 4.97 -9.96
CA VAL A 19 5.25 5.92 -10.11
C VAL A 19 6.44 5.44 -9.28
N VAL A 20 7.65 5.75 -9.74
CA VAL A 20 8.86 5.51 -8.96
C VAL A 20 9.28 6.85 -8.38
N GLN A 21 9.35 6.93 -7.05
CA GLN A 21 9.74 8.17 -6.36
C GLN A 21 10.40 7.83 -5.01
N TRP A 22 10.75 8.83 -4.24
CA TRP A 22 11.38 8.67 -2.92
C TRP A 22 12.63 7.79 -2.95
N GLY A 23 13.50 8.02 -3.93
CA GLY A 23 14.78 7.30 -4.01
C GLY A 23 14.68 5.89 -4.56
N GLY A 24 13.68 5.62 -5.39
CA GLY A 24 13.55 4.32 -6.07
C GLY A 24 12.42 3.44 -5.54
N ALA A 25 11.54 3.98 -4.70
CA ALA A 25 10.38 3.21 -4.24
C ALA A 25 9.38 2.98 -5.36
N GLN A 26 8.80 1.78 -5.39
CA GLN A 26 7.67 1.46 -6.25
C GLN A 26 6.41 1.96 -5.54
N VAL A 27 5.77 2.98 -6.09
CA VAL A 27 4.66 3.67 -5.44
C VAL A 27 3.37 3.49 -6.24
N TRP A 28 2.32 3.07 -5.57
CA TRP A 28 1.01 2.82 -6.18
C TRP A 28 -0.05 3.72 -5.56
N LYS A 29 -0.86 4.33 -6.43
CA LYS A 29 -1.92 5.27 -6.04
C LYS A 29 -3.21 4.93 -6.76
N VAL A 30 -4.31 5.40 -6.19
CA VAL A 30 -5.63 5.38 -6.83
C VAL A 30 -6.28 6.74 -6.61
N GLY A 31 -6.67 7.39 -7.71
CA GLY A 31 -7.23 8.74 -7.64
C GLY A 31 -6.29 9.75 -6.97
N GLY A 32 -4.98 9.57 -7.12
CA GLY A 32 -3.98 10.41 -6.48
C GLY A 32 -3.70 10.07 -5.02
N LYS A 33 -4.39 9.09 -4.44
CA LYS A 33 -4.19 8.66 -3.05
C LYS A 33 -3.26 7.47 -2.99
N LEU A 34 -2.21 7.58 -2.18
CA LEU A 34 -1.28 6.47 -1.93
C LEU A 34 -2.03 5.30 -1.31
N PHE A 35 -1.77 4.07 -1.80
CA PHE A 35 -2.28 2.87 -1.12
C PHE A 35 -1.19 1.82 -0.87
N ALA A 36 -0.08 1.84 -1.59
CA ALA A 36 1.00 0.89 -1.36
C ALA A 36 2.32 1.46 -1.86
N ALA A 37 3.41 1.09 -1.19
CA ALA A 37 4.75 1.44 -1.62
C ALA A 37 5.72 0.33 -1.22
N MET A 38 6.74 0.11 -2.03
CA MET A 38 7.77 -0.88 -1.75
C MET A 38 9.14 -0.26 -1.93
N TRP A 39 9.95 -0.36 -0.89
CA TRP A 39 11.39 -0.11 -0.95
C TRP A 39 12.09 -1.46 -0.93
N ASP A 40 12.89 -1.73 -1.95
CA ASP A 40 13.63 -2.99 -2.08
C ASP A 40 15.03 -2.85 -1.49
N GLY A 41 15.72 -3.99 -1.29
CA GLY A 41 17.11 -4.03 -0.85
C GLY A 41 17.26 -4.02 0.67
N ASP A 42 18.40 -3.52 1.14
CA ASP A 42 18.81 -3.56 2.55
C ASP A 42 18.71 -2.20 3.25
N ALA A 43 18.04 -1.24 2.64
CA ALA A 43 17.87 0.07 3.24
C ALA A 43 17.07 -0.02 4.55
N PRO A 44 17.31 0.88 5.53
CA PRO A 44 16.58 0.85 6.80
C PRO A 44 15.06 0.96 6.64
N ASN A 45 14.57 1.55 5.55
CA ASN A 45 13.14 1.67 5.26
C ASN A 45 12.63 0.60 4.28
N ALA A 46 13.44 -0.44 3.99
CA ALA A 46 13.04 -1.49 3.06
C ALA A 46 11.85 -2.28 3.58
N GLY A 47 10.92 -2.60 2.67
CA GLY A 47 9.72 -3.36 2.98
C GLY A 47 8.53 -2.89 2.17
N ILE A 48 7.38 -3.51 2.42
CA ILE A 48 6.13 -3.20 1.71
C ILE A 48 5.19 -2.50 2.68
N THR A 49 4.80 -1.29 2.32
CA THR A 49 3.98 -0.40 3.16
C THR A 49 2.57 -0.33 2.60
N PHE A 50 1.58 -0.45 3.49
CA PHE A 50 0.17 -0.40 3.12
C PHE A 50 -0.66 0.22 4.24
N LYS A 51 -1.80 0.79 3.86
CA LYS A 51 -2.71 1.43 4.81
C LYS A 51 -3.63 0.39 5.44
N VAL A 52 -3.92 0.57 6.72
CA VAL A 52 -4.81 -0.33 7.46
C VAL A 52 -5.83 0.47 8.26
N THR A 53 -6.85 -0.21 8.77
CA THR A 53 -7.79 0.37 9.72
C THR A 53 -7.11 0.59 11.07
N PRO A 54 -7.64 1.48 11.93
CA PRO A 54 -7.08 1.66 13.27
C PRO A 54 -7.00 0.36 14.08
N LEU A 55 -8.01 -0.48 14.00
CA LEU A 55 -7.99 -1.77 14.70
C LEU A 55 -6.89 -2.68 14.17
N ALA A 56 -6.77 -2.82 12.86
CA ALA A 56 -5.72 -3.64 12.26
C ALA A 56 -4.33 -3.11 12.61
N PHE A 57 -4.16 -1.80 12.67
CA PHE A 57 -2.88 -1.20 13.05
C PHE A 57 -2.46 -1.68 14.45
N GLU A 58 -3.37 -1.62 15.42
CA GLU A 58 -3.07 -2.06 16.78
C GLU A 58 -2.75 -3.56 16.85
N LEU A 59 -3.43 -4.37 16.05
CA LEU A 59 -3.21 -5.82 16.03
C LEU A 59 -1.91 -6.21 15.33
N LEU A 60 -1.46 -5.45 14.33
CA LEU A 60 -0.34 -5.83 13.47
C LEU A 60 0.99 -5.22 13.90
N ARG A 61 0.97 -4.05 14.51
CA ARG A 61 2.17 -3.23 14.71
C ARG A 61 3.32 -3.89 15.45
N ASP A 62 3.02 -4.82 16.35
CA ASP A 62 4.03 -5.47 17.19
C ASP A 62 4.31 -6.93 16.80
N GLN A 63 3.72 -7.40 15.71
CA GLN A 63 3.97 -8.77 15.26
C GLN A 63 5.33 -8.88 14.56
N PRO A 64 6.02 -10.03 14.71
CA PRO A 64 7.33 -10.24 14.06
C PRO A 64 7.26 -9.99 12.55
N GLY A 65 8.20 -9.20 12.03
CA GLY A 65 8.23 -8.88 10.59
C GLY A 65 7.29 -7.78 10.16
N LEU A 66 6.54 -7.19 11.10
CA LEU A 66 5.65 -6.06 10.85
C LEU A 66 6.05 -4.91 11.76
N ARG A 67 5.83 -3.69 11.31
CA ARG A 67 6.08 -2.49 12.10
C ARG A 67 5.23 -1.32 11.62
N PRO A 68 5.03 -0.29 12.45
CA PRO A 68 4.49 0.96 11.94
C PRO A 68 5.39 1.48 10.82
N ALA A 69 4.78 1.92 9.72
CA ALA A 69 5.56 2.36 8.55
C ALA A 69 6.40 3.60 8.90
N PRO A 70 7.69 3.61 8.55
CA PRO A 70 8.53 4.78 8.77
C PRO A 70 7.92 6.03 8.12
N TYR A 71 8.02 7.18 8.80
CA TYR A 71 7.50 8.48 8.41
C TYR A 71 5.97 8.57 8.41
N LEU A 72 5.29 7.66 7.74
CA LEU A 72 3.82 7.72 7.59
C LEU A 72 3.13 7.51 8.93
N ALA A 73 3.52 6.47 9.68
CA ALA A 73 2.91 6.20 10.97
C ALA A 73 3.27 7.24 12.03
N SER A 74 4.43 7.90 11.90
CA SER A 74 4.84 8.94 12.84
C SER A 74 3.96 10.18 12.80
N ARG A 75 3.14 10.33 11.75
CA ARG A 75 2.18 11.42 11.62
C ARG A 75 0.79 11.05 12.13
N GLY A 76 0.68 9.95 12.87
CA GLY A 76 -0.60 9.47 13.38
C GLY A 76 -1.44 8.72 12.34
N MET A 77 -0.91 8.50 11.15
CA MET A 77 -1.59 7.73 10.11
C MET A 77 -1.40 6.24 10.36
N LYS A 78 -2.38 5.43 9.96
CA LYS A 78 -2.39 3.99 10.23
C LYS A 78 -1.82 3.22 9.04
N TRP A 79 -0.50 3.17 8.98
CA TRP A 79 0.26 2.48 7.94
C TRP A 79 1.16 1.42 8.57
N ILE A 80 1.16 0.23 7.99
CA ILE A 80 2.01 -0.88 8.42
C ILE A 80 3.04 -1.16 7.32
N GLN A 81 4.25 -1.52 7.73
CA GLN A 81 5.27 -2.00 6.81
C GLN A 81 5.60 -3.45 7.13
N ARG A 82 5.52 -4.33 6.11
CA ARG A 82 5.98 -5.71 6.23
C ARG A 82 7.44 -5.78 5.79
N VAL A 83 8.30 -6.16 6.71
CA VAL A 83 9.75 -6.30 6.46
C VAL A 83 10.16 -7.76 6.24
N SER A 84 9.36 -8.71 6.72
CA SER A 84 9.58 -10.14 6.50
C SER A 84 8.25 -10.89 6.53
N ALA A 85 8.26 -12.14 6.09
CA ALA A 85 7.05 -12.97 6.00
C ALA A 85 6.75 -13.76 7.28
N GLU A 86 7.35 -13.41 8.42
CA GLU A 86 7.19 -14.17 9.66
C GLU A 86 5.74 -14.24 10.14
N SER A 87 5.03 -13.11 10.15
CA SER A 87 3.65 -13.05 10.63
C SER A 87 2.63 -12.89 9.51
N MET A 88 3.07 -12.51 8.32
CA MET A 88 2.19 -12.28 7.19
C MET A 88 2.86 -12.81 5.93
N ASN A 89 2.32 -13.89 5.37
CA ASN A 89 2.83 -14.44 4.13
C ASN A 89 2.36 -13.61 2.92
N ASP A 90 2.83 -13.94 1.72
CA ASP A 90 2.49 -13.18 0.52
C ASP A 90 1.00 -13.21 0.20
N GLU A 91 0.32 -14.33 0.45
CA GLU A 91 -1.12 -14.44 0.22
C GLU A 91 -1.90 -13.49 1.14
N GLU A 92 -1.56 -13.49 2.41
CA GLU A 92 -2.17 -12.55 3.38
C GLU A 92 -1.85 -11.11 3.04
N LEU A 93 -0.61 -10.84 2.60
CA LEU A 93 -0.21 -9.51 2.17
C LEU A 93 -1.07 -9.00 1.02
N THR A 94 -1.39 -9.85 0.04
CA THR A 94 -2.25 -9.42 -1.08
C THR A 94 -3.64 -9.02 -0.60
N LEU A 95 -4.18 -9.67 0.43
CA LEU A 95 -5.47 -9.28 1.02
C LEU A 95 -5.38 -7.89 1.65
N TYR A 96 -4.29 -7.60 2.36
CA TYR A 96 -4.08 -6.28 2.94
C TYR A 96 -3.81 -5.19 1.89
N LEU A 97 -3.11 -5.52 0.82
CA LEU A 97 -2.90 -4.58 -0.30
C LEU A 97 -4.23 -4.23 -0.97
N ARG A 98 -5.10 -5.22 -1.15
CA ARG A 98 -6.44 -4.99 -1.70
C ARG A 98 -7.27 -4.12 -0.76
N GLN A 99 -7.23 -4.41 0.53
CA GLN A 99 -7.95 -3.59 1.53
C GLN A 99 -7.40 -2.16 1.54
N SER A 100 -6.09 -1.99 1.43
CA SER A 100 -5.45 -0.68 1.39
C SER A 100 -5.95 0.14 0.19
N HIS A 101 -6.08 -0.49 -0.96
CA HIS A 101 -6.66 0.13 -2.15
C HIS A 101 -8.10 0.58 -1.89
N GLU A 102 -8.92 -0.27 -1.26
CA GLU A 102 -10.30 0.06 -0.92
C GLU A 102 -10.38 1.23 0.06
N LEU A 103 -9.49 1.26 1.06
CA LEU A 103 -9.42 2.36 2.03
C LEU A 103 -9.07 3.68 1.34
N ALA A 104 -8.16 3.65 0.36
CA ALA A 104 -7.79 4.83 -0.41
C ALA A 104 -8.96 5.30 -1.28
N LEU A 105 -9.66 4.38 -1.94
CA LEU A 105 -10.86 4.71 -2.72
C LEU A 105 -11.92 5.37 -1.86
N ALA A 106 -12.13 4.88 -0.64
CA ALA A 106 -13.13 5.43 0.27
C ALA A 106 -12.84 6.87 0.69
N ARG A 107 -11.59 7.33 0.55
CA ARG A 107 -11.21 8.71 0.86
C ARG A 107 -11.43 9.67 -0.30
N LEU A 108 -11.74 9.17 -1.48
CA LEU A 108 -12.03 10.01 -2.64
C LEU A 108 -13.41 10.64 -2.50
N THR A 109 -13.57 11.87 -3.00
CA THR A 109 -14.87 12.48 -3.10
C THR A 109 -15.69 11.74 -4.14
N ARG A 110 -17.01 11.95 -4.12
CA ARG A 110 -17.90 11.37 -5.13
C ARG A 110 -17.48 11.78 -6.54
N ALA A 111 -17.13 13.06 -6.73
CA ALA A 111 -16.67 13.57 -8.02
C ALA A 111 -15.37 12.90 -8.47
N GLN A 112 -14.41 12.71 -7.55
CA GLN A 112 -13.15 12.04 -7.85
C GLN A 112 -13.38 10.59 -8.26
N ARG A 113 -14.26 9.86 -7.55
CA ARG A 113 -14.59 8.47 -7.92
C ARG A 113 -15.27 8.39 -9.27
N GLN A 114 -16.20 9.31 -9.55
CA GLN A 114 -16.87 9.37 -10.86
C GLN A 114 -15.88 9.63 -11.99
N ALA A 115 -14.90 10.49 -11.76
CA ALA A 115 -13.87 10.78 -12.75
C ALA A 115 -13.08 9.53 -13.15
N LEU A 116 -12.83 8.62 -12.20
CA LEU A 116 -12.13 7.37 -12.49
C LEU A 116 -12.97 6.44 -13.38
N THR A 117 -14.27 6.34 -13.10
CA THR A 117 -15.15 5.41 -13.82
C THR A 117 -15.67 5.97 -15.13
N SER A 118 -15.71 7.30 -15.30
CA SER A 118 -16.18 7.95 -16.51
C SER A 118 -15.07 8.30 -17.50
N SER A 119 -13.81 8.01 -17.16
CA SER A 119 -12.72 8.18 -18.11
C SER A 119 -12.99 7.35 -19.36
N PRO A 120 -12.87 7.94 -20.54
CA PRO A 120 -13.09 7.17 -21.77
C PRO A 120 -12.06 6.06 -21.87
N ALA A 121 -12.51 4.89 -22.29
CA ALA A 121 -11.62 3.79 -22.57
C ALA A 121 -10.65 4.22 -23.66
N PRO A 122 -9.37 3.89 -23.56
CA PRO A 122 -8.40 4.23 -24.57
C PRO A 122 -8.72 3.53 -25.90
#